data_66915af83b72afe9961fd6695c9adcd1
#
_entry.id   66915af83b72afe9961fd6695c9adcd1
#
_cell.length_a   1.000
_cell.length_b   1.000
_cell.length_c   1.000
_cell.angle_alpha   90.00
_cell.angle_beta   90.00
_cell.angle_gamma   90.00
#
_symmetry.space_group_name_H-M   'P 1'
#
loop_
_entity.id
_entity.type
_entity.pdbx_description
1 polymer ?
#
loop_
_entity_poly.entity_id
_entity_poly.type
_entity_poly.pdbx_seq_one_letter_code
_entity_poly.pdbx_strand_id
1 'polypeptide(L)'
;MIIDLNADVGEGLEDSLVLPFLTSANVACGLHAGGPRVMDETVAQALAHGVRVGAHPGYADRENFGRVQVEMPAEDVERLVLYQLGALDAFVRPRGEPLTHVKPHGALYHAAGEFPDVARAIAEAVRRFRPALILVGQAGSMLLEAGRDAGLPVAAEGFADRRYQSDGTLVPRTRPGALLTDPEEAAEQALSIVRGGTVLSEDGSRVEVHAQTICLHGDTPNAPAIARRVREVLRQQGIGVAPLERVLRDRQPAESPAASPIRHV
;
A
#
# COMPACT_ATOMS: atom_id res chain seq x y z
N MET A 1 -5.48 -19.59 1.20
CA MET A 1 -5.42 -18.15 1.58
C MET A 1 -4.26 -17.51 0.83
N ILE A 2 -4.47 -16.32 0.29
CA ILE A 2 -3.41 -15.53 -0.38
C ILE A 2 -3.37 -14.11 0.19
N ILE A 3 -2.20 -13.46 0.11
CA ILE A 3 -1.92 -12.10 0.57
C ILE A 3 -0.99 -11.39 -0.42
N ASP A 4 -1.07 -10.08 -0.52
CA ASP A 4 -0.12 -9.26 -1.25
C ASP A 4 1.00 -8.78 -0.32
N LEU A 5 2.23 -8.69 -0.84
CA LEU A 5 3.37 -8.06 -0.17
C LEU A 5 3.79 -6.82 -0.96
N ASN A 6 3.79 -5.67 -0.31
CA ASN A 6 4.17 -4.41 -0.92
C ASN A 6 5.32 -3.72 -0.18
N ALA A 7 6.04 -2.86 -0.89
CA ALA A 7 6.98 -1.91 -0.30
C ALA A 7 6.99 -0.60 -1.06
N ASP A 8 7.40 0.46 -0.36
CA ASP A 8 7.65 1.78 -0.91
C ASP A 8 9.05 1.78 -1.53
N VAL A 9 9.17 2.22 -2.79
CA VAL A 9 10.38 2.14 -3.62
C VAL A 9 10.56 3.41 -4.45
N GLY A 10 11.74 3.58 -5.07
CA GLY A 10 12.06 4.80 -5.80
C GLY A 10 12.36 5.99 -4.88
N GLU A 11 12.69 5.70 -3.63
CA GLU A 11 12.91 6.69 -2.57
C GLU A 11 14.39 6.96 -2.27
N GLY A 12 15.29 6.47 -3.13
CA GLY A 12 16.74 6.65 -2.98
C GLY A 12 17.43 5.56 -2.17
N LEU A 13 16.78 4.40 -2.04
CA LEU A 13 17.29 3.18 -1.40
C LEU A 13 17.66 2.13 -2.44
N GLU A 14 18.29 1.03 -2.01
CA GLU A 14 18.60 -0.10 -2.89
C GLU A 14 17.37 -1.01 -3.08
N ASP A 15 16.39 -0.56 -3.85
CA ASP A 15 15.12 -1.25 -4.10
C ASP A 15 15.32 -2.67 -4.66
N SER A 16 16.38 -2.90 -5.44
CA SER A 16 16.75 -4.20 -6.01
C SER A 16 16.89 -5.31 -4.99
N LEU A 17 17.18 -4.98 -3.73
CA LEU A 17 17.32 -5.94 -2.65
C LEU A 17 16.00 -6.44 -2.07
N VAL A 18 14.92 -5.67 -2.21
CA VAL A 18 13.58 -6.02 -1.67
C VAL A 18 12.62 -6.48 -2.76
N LEU A 19 12.71 -5.94 -3.98
CA LEU A 19 11.84 -6.26 -5.12
C LEU A 19 11.63 -7.77 -5.36
N PRO A 20 12.65 -8.66 -5.25
CA PRO A 20 12.46 -10.10 -5.47
C PRO A 20 11.48 -10.78 -4.51
N PHE A 21 11.16 -10.14 -3.39
CA PHE A 21 10.27 -10.68 -2.36
C PHE A 21 8.85 -10.10 -2.42
N LEU A 22 8.61 -9.09 -3.24
CA LEU A 22 7.35 -8.35 -3.33
C LEU A 22 6.43 -8.90 -4.42
N THR A 23 5.17 -8.48 -4.36
CA THR A 23 4.19 -8.64 -5.43
C THR A 23 3.64 -7.30 -5.91
N SER A 24 3.76 -6.25 -5.11
CA SER A 24 3.38 -4.86 -5.43
C SER A 24 4.47 -3.89 -4.99
N ALA A 25 4.72 -2.85 -5.77
CA ALA A 25 5.68 -1.78 -5.49
C ALA A 25 4.99 -0.43 -5.56
N ASN A 26 5.09 0.37 -4.50
CA ASN A 26 4.57 1.73 -4.45
C ASN A 26 5.69 2.68 -4.86
N VAL A 27 5.67 3.18 -6.11
CA VAL A 27 6.77 3.96 -6.67
C VAL A 27 6.61 5.44 -6.37
N ALA A 28 7.62 6.06 -5.74
CA ALA A 28 7.66 7.49 -5.46
C ALA A 28 7.50 8.32 -6.74
N CYS A 29 6.63 9.34 -6.68
CA CYS A 29 6.17 10.10 -7.84
C CYS A 29 6.87 11.46 -8.01
N GLY A 30 8.04 11.65 -7.41
CA GLY A 30 8.93 12.79 -7.67
C GLY A 30 8.76 13.99 -6.77
N LEU A 31 7.74 14.07 -5.90
CA LEU A 31 7.55 15.25 -5.02
C LEU A 31 8.18 15.07 -3.64
N HIS A 32 7.93 13.95 -2.95
CA HIS A 32 8.60 13.66 -1.67
C HIS A 32 9.96 12.98 -1.88
N ALA A 33 10.07 12.15 -2.90
CA ALA A 33 11.27 11.42 -3.27
C ALA A 33 11.25 11.06 -4.77
N GLY A 34 12.32 10.44 -5.26
CA GLY A 34 12.42 10.05 -6.66
C GLY A 34 12.64 11.23 -7.62
N GLY A 35 12.24 11.05 -8.85
CA GLY A 35 12.35 11.99 -9.96
C GLY A 35 12.26 11.22 -11.28
N PRO A 36 12.30 11.89 -12.46
CA PRO A 36 12.04 11.23 -13.74
C PRO A 36 12.94 10.01 -13.99
N ARG A 37 14.24 10.12 -13.75
CA ARG A 37 15.17 9.00 -13.94
C ARG A 37 14.90 7.87 -12.94
N VAL A 38 14.71 8.19 -11.67
CA VAL A 38 14.45 7.18 -10.64
C VAL A 38 13.15 6.46 -10.91
N MET A 39 12.06 7.17 -11.27
CA MET A 39 10.79 6.55 -11.65
C MET A 39 10.98 5.56 -12.82
N ASP A 40 11.70 5.97 -13.86
CA ASP A 40 11.95 5.14 -15.04
C ASP A 40 12.72 3.85 -14.69
N GLU A 41 13.82 3.99 -13.94
CA GLU A 41 14.67 2.87 -13.49
C GLU A 41 13.90 1.93 -12.53
N THR A 42 13.20 2.49 -11.53
CA THR A 42 12.44 1.69 -10.55
C THR A 42 11.29 0.93 -11.19
N VAL A 43 10.54 1.57 -12.10
CA VAL A 43 9.49 0.89 -12.87
C VAL A 43 10.06 -0.26 -13.69
N ALA A 44 11.18 -0.04 -14.39
CA ALA A 44 11.82 -1.10 -15.18
C ALA A 44 12.25 -2.28 -14.28
N GLN A 45 12.85 -2.02 -13.13
CA GLN A 45 13.27 -3.04 -12.18
C GLN A 45 12.08 -3.82 -11.60
N ALA A 46 11.02 -3.13 -11.15
CA ALA A 46 9.82 -3.77 -10.62
C ALA A 46 9.20 -4.73 -11.64
N LEU A 47 9.01 -4.27 -12.89
CA LEU A 47 8.45 -5.09 -13.95
C LEU A 47 9.34 -6.26 -14.33
N ALA A 48 10.67 -6.10 -14.31
CA ALA A 48 11.62 -7.21 -14.55
C ALA A 48 11.51 -8.32 -13.50
N HIS A 49 11.11 -7.99 -12.28
CA HIS A 49 10.81 -8.96 -11.21
C HIS A 49 9.37 -9.47 -11.21
N GLY A 50 8.53 -9.05 -12.17
CA GLY A 50 7.11 -9.40 -12.20
C GLY A 50 6.28 -8.74 -11.09
N VAL A 51 6.80 -7.68 -10.48
CA VAL A 51 6.15 -6.92 -9.42
C VAL A 51 5.20 -5.89 -10.03
N ARG A 52 3.99 -5.78 -9.51
CA ARG A 52 3.00 -4.81 -9.97
C ARG A 52 3.35 -3.41 -9.48
N VAL A 53 3.17 -2.43 -10.35
CA VAL A 53 3.52 -1.03 -10.07
C VAL A 53 2.28 -0.25 -9.67
N GLY A 54 2.36 0.41 -8.53
CA GLY A 54 1.41 1.41 -8.05
C GLY A 54 2.08 2.76 -7.80
N ALA A 55 1.27 3.79 -7.71
CA ALA A 55 1.73 5.14 -7.44
C ALA A 55 1.80 5.43 -5.94
N HIS A 56 2.88 6.11 -5.54
CA HIS A 56 3.14 6.52 -4.16
C HIS A 56 3.19 8.04 -4.03
N PRO A 57 2.05 8.75 -4.20
CA PRO A 57 2.00 10.20 -4.15
C PRO A 57 2.17 10.70 -2.71
N GLY A 58 2.99 11.73 -2.52
CA GLY A 58 3.21 12.40 -1.25
C GLY A 58 3.08 13.92 -1.36
N TYR A 59 3.17 14.62 -0.23
CA TYR A 59 3.30 16.07 -0.23
C TYR A 59 4.57 16.52 -0.95
N ALA A 60 4.57 17.73 -1.50
CA ALA A 60 5.74 18.34 -2.14
C ALA A 60 6.73 18.85 -1.07
N ASP A 61 7.29 17.93 -0.31
CA ASP A 61 8.16 18.18 0.84
C ASP A 61 9.37 17.24 0.81
N ARG A 62 10.26 17.48 -0.13
CA ARG A 62 11.46 16.67 -0.32
C ARG A 62 12.46 16.79 0.85
N GLU A 63 12.51 17.94 1.49
CA GLU A 63 13.42 18.19 2.61
C GLU A 63 13.11 17.32 3.83
N ASN A 64 11.82 17.07 4.09
CA ASN A 64 11.36 16.20 5.18
C ASN A 64 10.83 14.86 4.67
N PHE A 65 11.16 14.51 3.42
CA PHE A 65 10.75 13.23 2.83
C PHE A 65 9.22 13.01 2.85
N GLY A 66 8.43 14.08 2.71
CA GLY A 66 6.96 14.02 2.74
C GLY A 66 6.37 13.60 4.08
N ARG A 67 7.13 13.68 5.18
CA ARG A 67 6.71 13.23 6.52
C ARG A 67 6.21 14.35 7.43
N VAL A 68 6.23 15.57 6.94
CA VAL A 68 5.63 16.73 7.64
C VAL A 68 4.27 17.01 7.03
N GLN A 69 3.26 17.20 7.89
CA GLN A 69 1.92 17.55 7.43
C GLN A 69 1.92 18.94 6.80
N VAL A 70 1.31 19.02 5.62
CA VAL A 70 1.12 20.27 4.88
C VAL A 70 -0.37 20.59 4.86
N GLU A 71 -0.73 21.72 5.44
CA GLU A 71 -2.10 22.23 5.35
C GLU A 71 -2.33 22.79 3.94
N MET A 72 -3.33 22.25 3.25
CA MET A 72 -3.75 22.74 1.93
C MET A 72 -5.24 22.45 1.69
N PRO A 73 -5.91 23.23 0.83
CA PRO A 73 -7.28 22.96 0.44
C PRO A 73 -7.43 21.57 -0.18
N ALA A 74 -8.57 20.91 0.04
CA ALA A 74 -8.86 19.58 -0.50
C ALA A 74 -8.70 19.52 -2.03
N GLU A 75 -9.09 20.59 -2.74
CA GLU A 75 -8.90 20.68 -4.20
C GLU A 75 -7.43 20.65 -4.61
N ASP A 76 -6.53 21.18 -3.80
CA ASP A 76 -5.09 21.17 -4.08
C ASP A 76 -4.48 19.80 -3.75
N VAL A 77 -5.00 19.10 -2.74
CA VAL A 77 -4.67 17.68 -2.51
C VAL A 77 -5.06 16.84 -3.71
N GLU A 78 -6.26 17.02 -4.26
CA GLU A 78 -6.72 16.31 -5.44
C GLU A 78 -5.80 16.56 -6.65
N ARG A 79 -5.48 17.83 -6.93
CA ARG A 79 -4.57 18.23 -8.03
C ARG A 79 -3.16 17.65 -7.83
N LEU A 80 -2.65 17.69 -6.60
CA LEU A 80 -1.34 17.16 -6.22
C LEU A 80 -1.24 15.66 -6.49
N VAL A 81 -2.26 14.90 -6.11
CA VAL A 81 -2.32 13.45 -6.35
C VAL A 81 -2.45 13.17 -7.85
N LEU A 82 -3.38 13.82 -8.54
CA LEU A 82 -3.61 13.62 -9.97
C LEU A 82 -2.34 13.90 -10.80
N TYR A 83 -1.60 14.96 -10.47
CA TYR A 83 -0.31 15.28 -11.09
C TYR A 83 0.68 14.12 -10.95
N GLN A 84 0.80 13.57 -9.75
CA GLN A 84 1.75 12.51 -9.46
C GLN A 84 1.37 11.18 -10.13
N LEU A 85 0.08 10.86 -10.20
CA LEU A 85 -0.41 9.69 -10.94
C LEU A 85 -0.05 9.80 -12.42
N GLY A 86 -0.28 10.96 -13.03
CA GLY A 86 0.08 11.23 -14.43
C GLY A 86 1.58 11.15 -14.69
N ALA A 87 2.39 11.68 -13.75
CA ALA A 87 3.83 11.64 -13.86
C ALA A 87 4.37 10.20 -13.89
N LEU A 88 3.90 9.32 -13.00
CA LEU A 88 4.34 7.93 -12.97
C LEU A 88 3.77 7.11 -14.14
N ASP A 89 2.51 7.31 -14.52
CA ASP A 89 1.87 6.59 -15.63
C ASP A 89 2.62 6.81 -16.96
N ALA A 90 3.26 7.97 -17.13
CA ALA A 90 4.10 8.26 -18.28
C ALA A 90 5.29 7.29 -18.43
N PHE A 91 5.76 6.68 -17.35
CA PHE A 91 6.84 5.69 -17.35
C PHE A 91 6.33 4.25 -17.37
N VAL A 92 5.13 3.98 -16.87
CA VAL A 92 4.56 2.62 -16.81
C VAL A 92 3.89 2.24 -18.11
N ARG A 93 2.99 3.10 -18.63
CA ARG A 93 2.18 2.82 -19.81
C ARG A 93 2.98 2.47 -21.09
N PRO A 94 4.11 3.15 -21.40
CA PRO A 94 4.90 2.80 -22.58
C PRO A 94 5.53 1.40 -22.51
N ARG A 95 5.58 0.78 -21.32
CA ARG A 95 6.06 -0.59 -21.11
C ARG A 95 4.99 -1.66 -21.29
N GLY A 96 3.79 -1.26 -21.68
CA GLY A 96 2.65 -2.16 -21.93
C GLY A 96 1.93 -2.63 -20.66
N GLU A 97 2.29 -2.10 -19.50
CA GLU A 97 1.67 -2.44 -18.22
C GLU A 97 0.85 -1.25 -17.69
N PRO A 98 -0.27 -1.47 -16.97
CA PRO A 98 -1.00 -0.42 -16.30
C PRO A 98 -0.44 -0.13 -14.91
N LEU A 99 -0.65 1.07 -14.38
CA LEU A 99 -0.68 1.27 -12.93
C LEU A 99 -1.82 0.43 -12.34
N THR A 100 -1.57 -0.23 -11.21
CA THR A 100 -2.54 -1.16 -10.59
C THR A 100 -3.17 -0.61 -9.32
N HIS A 101 -2.45 0.20 -8.56
CA HIS A 101 -2.91 0.72 -7.27
C HIS A 101 -2.31 2.08 -6.96
N VAL A 102 -2.86 2.72 -5.93
CA VAL A 102 -2.39 4.00 -5.37
C VAL A 102 -2.34 3.86 -3.87
N LYS A 103 -1.20 4.18 -3.30
CA LYS A 103 -0.96 4.27 -1.85
C LYS A 103 -0.33 5.62 -1.54
N PRO A 104 -0.98 6.54 -0.82
CA PRO A 104 -0.36 7.80 -0.41
C PRO A 104 0.88 7.57 0.45
N HIS A 105 1.82 8.50 0.41
CA HIS A 105 3.05 8.46 1.21
C HIS A 105 2.96 9.28 2.49
N GLY A 106 3.61 8.80 3.53
CA GLY A 106 4.01 9.55 4.72
C GLY A 106 2.90 10.36 5.37
N ALA A 107 3.10 11.68 5.53
CA ALA A 107 2.12 12.53 6.16
C ALA A 107 0.79 12.62 5.39
N LEU A 108 0.81 12.51 4.06
CA LEU A 108 -0.42 12.45 3.27
C LEU A 108 -1.23 11.17 3.56
N TYR A 109 -0.56 10.04 3.78
CA TYR A 109 -1.21 8.78 4.17
C TYR A 109 -1.89 8.89 5.53
N HIS A 110 -1.21 9.46 6.52
CA HIS A 110 -1.77 9.67 7.86
C HIS A 110 -2.93 10.67 7.83
N ALA A 111 -2.74 11.81 7.14
CA ALA A 111 -3.81 12.80 6.99
C ALA A 111 -5.06 12.21 6.32
N ALA A 112 -4.88 11.35 5.31
CA ALA A 112 -6.00 10.66 4.67
C ALA A 112 -6.69 9.62 5.58
N GLY A 113 -5.97 9.09 6.57
CA GLY A 113 -6.54 8.22 7.60
C GLY A 113 -7.43 8.93 8.61
N GLU A 114 -7.16 10.23 8.84
CA GLU A 114 -7.75 11.01 9.94
C GLU A 114 -8.73 12.09 9.44
N PHE A 115 -8.46 12.72 8.28
CA PHE A 115 -9.23 13.87 7.78
C PHE A 115 -10.12 13.48 6.60
N PRO A 116 -11.46 13.50 6.75
CA PRO A 116 -12.39 13.09 5.69
C PRO A 116 -12.22 13.88 4.38
N ASP A 117 -11.88 15.18 4.46
CA ASP A 117 -11.74 16.03 3.28
C ASP A 117 -10.49 15.61 2.46
N VAL A 118 -9.38 15.29 3.13
CA VAL A 118 -8.16 14.77 2.49
C VAL A 118 -8.44 13.39 1.88
N ALA A 119 -9.12 12.51 2.61
CA ALA A 119 -9.50 11.19 2.13
C ALA A 119 -10.34 11.26 0.85
N ARG A 120 -11.38 12.11 0.84
CA ARG A 120 -12.26 12.33 -0.33
C ARG A 120 -11.49 12.92 -1.52
N ALA A 121 -10.60 13.88 -1.28
CA ALA A 121 -9.80 14.49 -2.34
C ALA A 121 -8.90 13.46 -3.04
N ILE A 122 -8.26 12.57 -2.27
CA ILE A 122 -7.44 11.49 -2.82
C ILE A 122 -8.30 10.50 -3.59
N ALA A 123 -9.42 10.05 -3.01
CA ALA A 123 -10.33 9.11 -3.67
C ALA A 123 -10.86 9.69 -5.00
N GLU A 124 -11.22 10.97 -5.02
CA GLU A 124 -11.67 11.65 -6.24
C GLU A 124 -10.57 11.76 -7.30
N ALA A 125 -9.34 12.10 -6.91
CA ALA A 125 -8.19 12.12 -7.82
C ALA A 125 -7.98 10.75 -8.48
N VAL A 126 -8.04 9.66 -7.70
CA VAL A 126 -7.89 8.29 -8.20
C VAL A 126 -9.04 7.93 -9.14
N ARG A 127 -10.28 8.23 -8.77
CA ARG A 127 -11.48 7.99 -9.59
C ARG A 127 -11.41 8.70 -10.94
N ARG A 128 -11.02 9.98 -10.92
CA ARG A 128 -10.86 10.81 -12.12
C ARG A 128 -9.75 10.30 -13.03
N PHE A 129 -8.65 9.85 -12.45
CA PHE A 129 -7.53 9.33 -13.22
C PHE A 129 -7.86 7.98 -13.85
N ARG A 130 -8.26 7.00 -13.03
CA ARG A 130 -8.67 5.66 -13.50
C ARG A 130 -9.46 4.93 -12.40
N PRO A 131 -10.78 4.76 -12.56
CA PRO A 131 -11.64 4.16 -11.54
C PRO A 131 -11.34 2.68 -11.23
N ALA A 132 -10.55 2.00 -12.07
CA ALA A 132 -10.13 0.62 -11.82
C ALA A 132 -8.89 0.49 -10.91
N LEU A 133 -8.24 1.61 -10.54
CA LEU A 133 -7.10 1.58 -9.61
C LEU A 133 -7.54 1.22 -8.20
N ILE A 134 -6.81 0.33 -7.58
CA ILE A 134 -7.04 -0.06 -6.18
C ILE A 134 -6.49 1.03 -5.27
N LEU A 135 -7.32 1.60 -4.41
CA LEU A 135 -6.88 2.55 -3.39
C LEU A 135 -6.45 1.78 -2.13
N VAL A 136 -5.18 1.92 -1.77
CA VAL A 136 -4.58 1.26 -0.60
C VAL A 136 -4.52 2.23 0.57
N GLY A 137 -5.01 1.80 1.72
CA GLY A 137 -4.99 2.55 2.96
C GLY A 137 -4.87 1.66 4.18
N GLN A 138 -4.53 2.24 5.33
CA GLN A 138 -4.47 1.50 6.59
C GLN A 138 -5.82 0.84 6.90
N ALA A 139 -5.78 -0.37 7.44
CA ALA A 139 -6.98 -1.06 7.87
C ALA A 139 -7.81 -0.18 8.82
N GLY A 140 -9.10 -0.01 8.52
CA GLY A 140 -10.01 0.82 9.32
C GLY A 140 -9.93 2.34 9.06
N SER A 141 -9.13 2.82 8.10
CA SER A 141 -8.94 4.24 7.85
C SER A 141 -10.08 4.90 7.06
N MET A 142 -10.26 6.22 7.25
CA MET A 142 -11.19 7.05 6.47
C MET A 142 -10.88 7.03 4.96
N LEU A 143 -9.61 6.82 4.57
CA LEU A 143 -9.24 6.69 3.16
C LEU A 143 -9.96 5.53 2.48
N LEU A 144 -10.07 4.38 3.16
CA LEU A 144 -10.76 3.22 2.61
C LEU A 144 -12.28 3.44 2.54
N GLU A 145 -12.86 4.19 3.48
CA GLU A 145 -14.28 4.57 3.44
C GLU A 145 -14.54 5.50 2.24
N ALA A 146 -13.76 6.57 2.12
CA ALA A 146 -13.86 7.49 0.99
C ALA A 146 -13.65 6.80 -0.37
N GLY A 147 -12.74 5.82 -0.43
CA GLY A 147 -12.54 5.01 -1.63
C GLY A 147 -13.78 4.21 -2.02
N ARG A 148 -14.42 3.54 -1.04
CA ARG A 148 -15.68 2.78 -1.28
C ARG A 148 -16.81 3.71 -1.70
N ASP A 149 -16.97 4.86 -1.05
CA ASP A 149 -18.00 5.86 -1.38
C ASP A 149 -17.80 6.42 -2.80
N ALA A 150 -16.55 6.54 -3.25
CA ALA A 150 -16.21 6.93 -4.62
C ALA A 150 -16.34 5.79 -5.63
N GLY A 151 -16.72 4.57 -5.21
CA GLY A 151 -16.86 3.39 -6.07
C GLY A 151 -15.54 2.78 -6.53
N LEU A 152 -14.44 3.04 -5.81
CA LEU A 152 -13.14 2.45 -6.10
C LEU A 152 -12.99 1.06 -5.46
N PRO A 153 -12.25 0.14 -6.10
CA PRO A 153 -11.73 -1.00 -5.38
C PRO A 153 -10.74 -0.52 -4.30
N VAL A 154 -10.87 -1.04 -3.09
CA VAL A 154 -10.01 -0.66 -1.96
C VAL A 154 -9.30 -1.88 -1.39
N ALA A 155 -8.12 -1.66 -0.83
CA ALA A 155 -7.38 -2.68 -0.11
C ALA A 155 -6.87 -2.15 1.23
N ALA A 156 -7.18 -2.86 2.30
CA ALA A 156 -6.68 -2.58 3.63
C ALA A 156 -5.24 -3.08 3.77
N GLU A 157 -4.40 -2.22 4.31
CA GLU A 157 -2.99 -2.49 4.54
C GLU A 157 -2.71 -2.75 6.02
N GLY A 158 -1.88 -3.76 6.28
CA GLY A 158 -1.20 -4.00 7.54
C GLY A 158 0.31 -3.88 7.36
N PHE A 159 1.04 -3.70 8.45
CA PHE A 159 2.49 -3.44 8.43
C PHE A 159 3.24 -4.54 9.16
N ALA A 160 4.23 -5.14 8.50
CA ALA A 160 5.05 -6.19 9.12
C ALA A 160 6.09 -5.61 10.08
N ASP A 161 6.67 -4.46 9.73
CA ASP A 161 7.85 -3.87 10.37
C ASP A 161 7.55 -2.61 11.22
N ARG A 162 6.26 -2.37 11.55
CA ARG A 162 5.81 -1.24 12.37
C ARG A 162 5.04 -1.71 13.59
N ARG A 163 5.31 -1.10 14.74
CA ARG A 163 4.48 -1.35 15.93
C ARG A 163 3.19 -0.57 15.88
N TYR A 164 2.16 -1.13 16.51
CA TYR A 164 0.83 -0.56 16.61
C TYR A 164 0.56 -0.03 18.01
N GLN A 165 -0.26 1.00 18.12
CA GLN A 165 -0.88 1.47 19.35
C GLN A 165 -2.17 0.66 19.62
N SER A 166 -2.72 0.78 20.83
CA SER A 166 -3.94 0.06 21.23
C SER A 166 -5.21 0.47 20.46
N ASP A 167 -5.19 1.64 19.84
CA ASP A 167 -6.27 2.14 18.96
C ASP A 167 -6.16 1.67 17.51
N GLY A 168 -5.12 0.88 17.15
CA GLY A 168 -4.87 0.39 15.81
C GLY A 168 -4.06 1.32 14.92
N THR A 169 -3.69 2.50 15.40
CA THR A 169 -2.77 3.39 14.69
C THR A 169 -1.32 2.93 14.85
N LEU A 170 -0.44 3.44 13.98
CA LEU A 170 0.99 3.10 14.06
C LEU A 170 1.68 3.96 15.12
N VAL A 171 2.59 3.35 15.88
CA VAL A 171 3.49 4.10 16.77
C VAL A 171 4.28 5.11 15.94
N PRO A 172 4.32 6.41 16.31
CA PRO A 172 5.08 7.42 15.57
C PRO A 172 6.56 7.01 15.39
N ARG A 173 7.10 7.14 14.17
CA ARG A 173 8.48 6.71 13.84
C ARG A 173 9.56 7.40 14.69
N THR A 174 9.26 8.56 15.25
CA THR A 174 10.16 9.30 16.16
C THR A 174 10.29 8.67 17.54
N ARG A 175 9.38 7.76 17.91
CA ARG A 175 9.45 7.05 19.21
C ARG A 175 10.40 5.86 19.13
N PRO A 176 11.25 5.64 20.14
CA PRO A 176 12.06 4.44 20.24
C PRO A 176 11.19 3.17 20.18
N GLY A 177 11.64 2.17 19.44
CA GLY A 177 10.93 0.90 19.31
C GLY A 177 9.72 0.92 18.36
N ALA A 178 9.47 2.00 17.61
CA ALA A 178 8.39 2.08 16.63
C ALA A 178 8.54 1.11 15.44
N LEU A 179 9.78 0.67 15.17
CA LEU A 179 10.10 -0.26 14.10
C LEU A 179 10.42 -1.64 14.66
N LEU A 180 9.98 -2.68 13.97
CA LEU A 180 10.43 -4.06 14.14
C LEU A 180 11.59 -4.29 13.18
N THR A 181 12.79 -4.40 13.70
CA THR A 181 14.03 -4.57 12.91
C THR A 181 14.55 -6.01 12.91
N ASP A 182 13.98 -6.85 13.78
CA ASP A 182 14.24 -8.28 13.78
C ASP A 182 13.35 -8.98 12.74
N PRO A 183 13.94 -9.76 11.80
CA PRO A 183 13.18 -10.46 10.78
C PRO A 183 12.17 -11.47 11.32
N GLU A 184 12.43 -12.12 12.46
CA GLU A 184 11.51 -13.08 13.07
C GLU A 184 10.29 -12.35 13.64
N GLU A 185 10.50 -11.28 14.43
CA GLU A 185 9.39 -10.48 14.98
C GLU A 185 8.49 -9.92 13.87
N ALA A 186 9.09 -9.38 12.81
CA ALA A 186 8.34 -8.85 11.66
C ALA A 186 7.54 -9.96 10.93
N ALA A 187 8.12 -11.14 10.79
CA ALA A 187 7.45 -12.27 10.13
C ALA A 187 6.32 -12.84 11.00
N GLU A 188 6.50 -12.91 12.31
CA GLU A 188 5.45 -13.31 13.27
C GLU A 188 4.28 -12.33 13.23
N GLN A 189 4.55 -11.02 13.21
CA GLN A 189 3.50 -10.00 13.10
C GLN A 189 2.75 -10.12 11.77
N ALA A 190 3.46 -10.24 10.65
CA ALA A 190 2.82 -10.45 9.34
C ALA A 190 1.94 -11.70 9.33
N LEU A 191 2.41 -12.81 9.91
CA LEU A 191 1.64 -14.04 10.02
C LEU A 191 0.39 -13.87 10.89
N SER A 192 0.51 -13.16 12.02
CA SER A 192 -0.62 -12.85 12.92
C SER A 192 -1.70 -12.04 12.19
N ILE A 193 -1.31 -11.01 11.43
CA ILE A 193 -2.24 -10.23 10.61
C ILE A 193 -2.94 -11.11 9.59
N VAL A 194 -2.18 -11.93 8.85
CA VAL A 194 -2.74 -12.71 7.73
C VAL A 194 -3.66 -13.82 8.21
N ARG A 195 -3.32 -14.52 9.29
CA ARG A 195 -4.11 -15.64 9.83
C ARG A 195 -5.22 -15.24 10.77
N GLY A 196 -4.88 -14.35 11.70
CA GLY A 196 -5.74 -13.99 12.82
C GLY A 196 -6.43 -12.66 12.66
N GLY A 197 -6.01 -11.83 11.69
CA GLY A 197 -6.51 -10.47 11.57
C GLY A 197 -6.17 -9.60 12.79
N THR A 198 -5.06 -9.91 13.49
CA THR A 198 -4.70 -9.21 14.74
C THR A 198 -3.22 -8.96 14.87
N VAL A 199 -2.86 -7.93 15.63
CA VAL A 199 -1.48 -7.63 16.07
C VAL A 199 -1.45 -7.42 17.58
N LEU A 200 -0.25 -7.49 18.16
CA LEU A 200 -0.02 -6.99 19.52
C LEU A 200 0.45 -5.54 19.44
N SER A 201 -0.26 -4.66 20.15
CA SER A 201 0.15 -3.28 20.32
C SER A 201 1.35 -3.14 21.26
N GLU A 202 1.92 -1.93 21.36
CA GLU A 202 3.06 -1.66 22.23
C GLU A 202 2.80 -1.92 23.71
N ASP A 203 1.55 -1.86 24.17
CA ASP A 203 1.12 -2.14 25.54
C ASP A 203 0.70 -3.62 25.75
N GLY A 204 0.81 -4.46 24.70
CA GLY A 204 0.48 -5.88 24.75
C GLY A 204 -1.00 -6.21 24.53
N SER A 205 -1.86 -5.22 24.26
CA SER A 205 -3.26 -5.47 23.91
C SER A 205 -3.37 -6.02 22.49
N ARG A 206 -4.47 -6.74 22.20
CA ARG A 206 -4.76 -7.23 20.84
C ARG A 206 -5.56 -6.18 20.08
N VAL A 207 -5.10 -5.89 18.86
CA VAL A 207 -5.74 -4.96 17.93
C VAL A 207 -6.12 -5.71 16.66
N GLU A 208 -7.34 -5.48 16.15
CA GLU A 208 -7.79 -6.06 14.90
C GLU A 208 -7.19 -5.31 13.70
N VAL A 209 -6.56 -6.08 12.79
CA VAL A 209 -5.96 -5.58 11.55
C VAL A 209 -6.26 -6.57 10.42
N HIS A 210 -7.40 -6.41 9.77
CA HIS A 210 -7.80 -7.23 8.63
C HIS A 210 -7.24 -6.65 7.33
N ALA A 211 -6.16 -7.24 6.81
CA ALA A 211 -5.43 -6.72 5.66
C ALA A 211 -5.56 -7.60 4.40
N GLN A 212 -5.47 -6.96 3.23
CA GLN A 212 -5.32 -7.57 1.91
C GLN A 212 -3.88 -7.46 1.39
N THR A 213 -3.12 -6.54 1.94
CA THR A 213 -1.69 -6.35 1.62
C THR A 213 -0.89 -6.10 2.89
N ILE A 214 0.35 -6.60 2.92
CA ILE A 214 1.30 -6.38 4.01
C ILE A 214 2.43 -5.50 3.50
N CYS A 215 2.61 -4.35 4.13
CA CYS A 215 3.68 -3.41 3.84
C CYS A 215 4.97 -3.77 4.57
N LEU A 216 6.07 -3.59 3.85
CA LEU A 216 7.45 -3.62 4.31
C LEU A 216 8.10 -2.31 3.88
N HIS A 217 8.95 -1.71 4.73
CA HIS A 217 9.61 -0.45 4.37
C HIS A 217 11.07 -0.69 4.03
N GLY A 218 11.52 -0.19 2.88
CA GLY A 218 12.90 -0.29 2.43
C GLY A 218 13.90 0.45 3.32
N ASP A 219 13.44 1.49 4.04
CA ASP A 219 14.23 2.28 4.99
C ASP A 219 14.32 1.67 6.40
N THR A 220 13.62 0.56 6.66
CA THR A 220 13.77 -0.18 7.91
C THR A 220 15.14 -0.91 7.92
N PRO A 221 15.92 -0.82 9.01
CA PRO A 221 17.13 -1.64 9.13
C PRO A 221 16.83 -3.12 8.85
N ASN A 222 17.70 -3.79 8.07
CA ASN A 222 17.53 -5.17 7.63
C ASN A 222 16.33 -5.45 6.69
N ALA A 223 15.76 -4.44 6.02
CA ALA A 223 14.60 -4.60 5.15
C ALA A 223 14.66 -5.81 4.20
N PRO A 224 15.78 -6.12 3.50
CA PRO A 224 15.85 -7.30 2.64
C PRO A 224 15.73 -8.62 3.40
N ALA A 225 16.31 -8.71 4.61
CA ALA A 225 16.20 -9.90 5.46
C ALA A 225 14.76 -10.06 6.01
N ILE A 226 14.12 -8.97 6.39
CA ILE A 226 12.71 -8.93 6.80
C ILE A 226 11.81 -9.41 5.64
N ALA A 227 11.94 -8.82 4.47
CA ALA A 227 11.12 -9.17 3.29
C ALA A 227 11.26 -10.66 2.93
N ARG A 228 12.49 -11.17 2.90
CA ARG A 228 12.75 -12.60 2.68
C ARG A 228 12.09 -13.46 3.75
N ARG A 229 12.26 -13.11 5.02
CA ARG A 229 11.77 -13.92 6.14
C ARG A 229 10.24 -13.94 6.19
N VAL A 230 9.59 -12.81 6.01
CA VAL A 230 8.13 -12.71 5.89
C VAL A 230 7.62 -13.65 4.79
N ARG A 231 8.20 -13.57 3.59
CA ARG A 231 7.80 -14.42 2.46
C ARG A 231 8.01 -15.91 2.74
N GLU A 232 9.14 -16.28 3.38
CA GLU A 232 9.45 -17.66 3.77
C GLU A 232 8.44 -18.22 4.78
N VAL A 233 8.14 -17.47 5.84
CA VAL A 233 7.19 -17.88 6.88
C VAL A 233 5.79 -18.04 6.29
N LEU A 234 5.31 -17.10 5.50
CA LEU A 234 4.01 -17.21 4.84
C LEU A 234 3.93 -18.48 3.98
N ARG A 235 4.96 -18.76 3.17
CA ARG A 235 5.02 -19.97 2.35
C ARG A 235 5.04 -21.24 3.18
N GLN A 236 5.83 -21.31 4.25
CA GLN A 236 5.90 -22.46 5.17
C GLN A 236 4.55 -22.75 5.84
N GLN A 237 3.76 -21.70 6.02
CA GLN A 237 2.43 -21.78 6.62
C GLN A 237 1.30 -22.01 5.59
N GLY A 238 1.65 -22.32 4.34
CA GLY A 238 0.69 -22.59 3.26
C GLY A 238 -0.07 -21.35 2.78
N ILE A 239 0.45 -20.14 3.05
CA ILE A 239 -0.12 -18.88 2.57
C ILE A 239 0.58 -18.49 1.28
N GLY A 240 -0.19 -18.37 0.19
CA GLY A 240 0.32 -17.90 -1.08
C GLY A 240 0.57 -16.38 -1.06
N VAL A 241 1.60 -15.92 -1.78
CA VAL A 241 1.85 -14.50 -2.01
C VAL A 241 1.49 -14.18 -3.46
N ALA A 242 0.60 -13.21 -3.69
CA ALA A 242 0.06 -12.89 -5.00
C ALA A 242 -0.22 -11.39 -5.14
N PRO A 243 -0.20 -10.84 -6.38
CA PRO A 243 -0.54 -9.45 -6.63
C PRO A 243 -1.92 -9.06 -6.09
N LEU A 244 -2.05 -7.79 -5.69
CA LEU A 244 -3.22 -7.26 -4.99
C LEU A 244 -4.54 -7.48 -5.74
N GLU A 245 -4.55 -7.35 -7.07
CA GLU A 245 -5.74 -7.60 -7.90
C GLU A 245 -6.24 -9.05 -7.78
N ARG A 246 -5.32 -10.00 -7.63
CA ARG A 246 -5.67 -11.41 -7.42
C ARG A 246 -6.21 -11.62 -6.01
N VAL A 247 -5.60 -11.01 -5.00
CA VAL A 247 -6.06 -11.12 -3.61
C VAL A 247 -7.49 -10.60 -3.48
N LEU A 248 -7.82 -9.47 -4.11
CA LEU A 248 -9.16 -8.90 -4.06
C LEU A 248 -10.20 -9.78 -4.79
N ARG A 249 -9.86 -10.35 -5.94
CA ARG A 249 -10.75 -11.26 -6.67
C ARG A 249 -11.09 -12.52 -5.88
N ASP A 250 -10.08 -13.12 -5.26
CA ASP A 250 -10.28 -14.38 -4.50
C ASP A 250 -11.10 -14.16 -3.20
N ARG A 251 -11.24 -12.91 -2.74
CA ARG A 251 -12.05 -12.54 -1.56
C ARG A 251 -13.47 -12.07 -1.90
N GLN A 252 -13.77 -11.77 -3.17
CA GLN A 252 -15.15 -11.50 -3.59
C GLN A 252 -15.93 -12.82 -3.50
N PRO A 253 -17.13 -12.86 -2.88
CA PRO A 253 -17.99 -14.02 -2.97
C PRO A 253 -18.26 -14.30 -4.44
N ALA A 254 -18.16 -15.58 -4.84
CA ALA A 254 -18.51 -15.96 -6.21
C ALA A 254 -19.89 -15.39 -6.52
N GLU A 255 -20.01 -14.52 -7.51
CA GLU A 255 -21.30 -14.03 -7.99
C GLU A 255 -22.14 -15.27 -8.31
N SER A 256 -23.28 -15.44 -7.61
CA SER A 256 -24.25 -16.44 -8.00
C SER A 256 -24.58 -16.25 -9.47
N PRO A 257 -24.50 -17.30 -10.31
CA PRO A 257 -24.86 -17.18 -11.70
C PRO A 257 -26.26 -16.59 -11.78
N ALA A 258 -26.41 -15.50 -12.49
CA ALA A 258 -27.68 -14.83 -12.71
C ALA A 258 -28.71 -15.87 -13.11
N ALA A 259 -29.80 -15.98 -12.33
CA ALA A 259 -30.91 -16.87 -12.66
C ALA A 259 -31.36 -16.55 -14.09
N SER A 260 -31.24 -17.52 -14.98
CA SER A 260 -31.75 -17.42 -16.35
C SER A 260 -33.21 -17.05 -16.29
N PRO A 261 -33.69 -16.08 -17.10
CA PRO A 261 -35.09 -15.73 -17.12
C PRO A 261 -35.90 -16.95 -17.59
N ILE A 262 -36.84 -17.36 -16.73
CA ILE A 262 -37.82 -18.42 -17.05
C ILE A 262 -38.59 -17.92 -18.26
N ARG A 263 -38.39 -18.56 -19.43
CA ARG A 263 -39.26 -18.36 -20.61
C ARG A 263 -40.58 -19.03 -20.29
N HIS A 264 -41.63 -18.26 -20.04
CA HIS A 264 -42.98 -18.73 -20.10
C HIS A 264 -43.34 -19.01 -21.60
N VAL A 265 -43.67 -20.26 -21.87
CA VAL A 265 -44.30 -20.72 -23.11
C VAL A 265 -45.80 -20.56 -22.96
#